data_fb55dcd0ff6895c9798a0445afb987ac
#
_entry.id   fb55dcd0ff6895c9798a0445afb987ac
#
_cell.length_a   1.000
_cell.length_b   1.000
_cell.length_c   1.000
_cell.angle_alpha   90.00
_cell.angle_beta   90.00
_cell.angle_gamma   90.00
#
_symmetry.space_group_name_H-M   'P 1'
#
loop_
_entity.id
_entity.type
_entity.pdbx_description
1 polymer ?
#
loop_
_entity_poly.entity_id
_entity_poly.type
_entity_poly.pdbx_seq_one_letter_code
_entity_poly.pdbx_strand_id
1 'polypeptide(L)'
;SIDVLGDWKDGEFFLDPQKLHEAIAVYKVGSVLNAPGGPTAQTPAKWEKLIGQIQEVSMKEIGIPCIYGLDQNHGTTYTLGGVLFPQNINVGASFNPTLARRAAEITAYETRAANCPWTYSPNVDLTRDPRWSRVWENYGEDPLVNAIMGVQQVKGFQGDNPNKIGRHNIATS
;
A
#
# COMPACT_ATOMS: atom_id res chain seq x y z
N SER A 1 -8.60 1.89 9.95
CA SER A 1 -8.62 0.63 9.17
C SER A 1 -9.97 0.44 8.50
N ILE A 2 -9.98 -0.29 7.40
CA ILE A 2 -11.22 -0.69 6.71
C ILE A 2 -12.12 -1.58 7.60
N ASP A 3 -11.56 -2.29 8.58
CA ASP A 3 -12.30 -3.18 9.47
C ASP A 3 -13.45 -2.50 10.22
N VAL A 4 -13.28 -1.22 10.56
CA VAL A 4 -14.33 -0.47 11.25
C VAL A 4 -15.47 -0.02 10.32
N LEU A 5 -15.29 -0.17 9.02
CA LEU A 5 -16.25 0.25 8.00
C LEU A 5 -17.17 -0.87 7.52
N GLY A 6 -16.96 -2.10 7.97
CA GLY A 6 -17.71 -3.25 7.46
C GLY A 6 -17.71 -4.45 8.38
N ASP A 7 -18.23 -5.57 7.85
CA ASP A 7 -18.36 -6.83 8.57
C ASP A 7 -18.07 -8.01 7.64
N TRP A 8 -17.71 -9.14 8.25
CA TRP A 8 -17.53 -10.43 7.57
C TRP A 8 -18.84 -11.20 7.54
N LYS A 9 -19.22 -11.67 6.37
CA LYS A 9 -20.36 -12.56 6.17
C LYS A 9 -20.02 -13.65 5.17
N ASP A 10 -20.25 -14.90 5.54
CA ASP A 10 -20.01 -16.09 4.70
C ASP A 10 -18.58 -16.15 4.11
N GLY A 11 -17.59 -15.71 4.89
CA GLY A 11 -16.17 -15.68 4.46
C GLY A 11 -15.80 -14.52 3.55
N GLU A 12 -16.71 -13.58 3.29
CA GLU A 12 -16.44 -12.36 2.54
C GLU A 12 -16.60 -11.09 3.41
N PHE A 13 -15.77 -10.10 3.14
CA PHE A 13 -15.89 -8.78 3.75
C PHE A 13 -16.78 -7.86 2.93
N PHE A 14 -17.70 -7.17 3.60
CA PHE A 14 -18.60 -6.18 3.00
C PHE A 14 -18.54 -4.88 3.80
N LEU A 15 -18.57 -3.75 3.09
CA LEU A 15 -18.76 -2.45 3.74
C LEU A 15 -20.20 -2.34 4.24
N ASP A 16 -20.33 -1.91 5.48
CA ASP A 16 -21.62 -1.57 6.07
C ASP A 16 -21.99 -0.13 5.68
N PRO A 17 -23.12 0.12 5.02
CA PRO A 17 -23.48 1.46 4.56
C PRO A 17 -23.62 2.48 5.70
N GLN A 18 -24.04 2.05 6.88
CA GLN A 18 -24.25 2.91 8.03
C GLN A 18 -22.91 3.34 8.65
N LYS A 19 -22.00 2.36 8.88
CA LYS A 19 -20.64 2.60 9.37
C LYS A 19 -19.85 3.46 8.40
N LEU A 20 -19.97 3.19 7.10
CA LEU A 20 -19.30 3.94 6.05
C LEU A 20 -19.80 5.40 5.99
N HIS A 21 -21.13 5.60 6.04
CA HIS A 21 -21.71 6.94 6.10
C HIS A 21 -21.26 7.69 7.35
N GLU A 22 -21.31 7.07 8.52
CA GLU A 22 -20.88 7.69 9.77
C GLU A 22 -19.40 8.12 9.69
N ALA A 23 -18.50 7.25 9.24
CA ALA A 23 -17.09 7.57 9.11
C ALA A 23 -16.82 8.72 8.12
N ILE A 24 -17.41 8.66 6.93
CA ILE A 24 -17.14 9.63 5.88
C ILE A 24 -17.96 10.90 6.02
N ALA A 25 -19.28 10.80 6.18
CA ALA A 25 -20.15 11.97 6.18
C ALA A 25 -20.18 12.71 7.52
N VAL A 26 -20.11 11.98 8.64
CA VAL A 26 -20.16 12.59 9.99
C VAL A 26 -18.76 12.95 10.47
N TYR A 27 -17.85 11.96 10.54
CA TYR A 27 -16.49 12.17 11.06
C TYR A 27 -15.51 12.75 10.04
N LYS A 28 -15.89 12.86 8.76
CA LYS A 28 -15.04 13.41 7.69
C LYS A 28 -13.68 12.71 7.54
N VAL A 29 -13.68 11.38 7.68
CA VAL A 29 -12.47 10.58 7.52
C VAL A 29 -11.95 10.71 6.08
N GLY A 30 -10.74 11.26 5.92
CA GLY A 30 -10.11 11.53 4.62
C GLY A 30 -9.23 10.41 4.09
N SER A 31 -8.92 9.41 4.92
CA SER A 31 -8.11 8.25 4.49
C SER A 31 -8.52 6.96 5.18
N VAL A 32 -8.37 5.85 4.47
CA VAL A 32 -8.63 4.49 4.96
C VAL A 32 -7.43 3.61 4.62
N LEU A 33 -7.11 2.68 5.50
CA LEU A 33 -5.91 1.85 5.37
C LEU A 33 -6.18 0.36 5.52
N ASN A 34 -5.28 -0.41 4.91
CA ASN A 34 -5.06 -1.84 5.00
C ASN A 34 -6.20 -2.76 4.52
N ALA A 35 -5.96 -4.06 4.66
CA ALA A 35 -6.89 -5.09 4.26
C ALA A 35 -7.86 -5.45 5.39
N PRO A 36 -9.10 -5.87 5.07
CA PRO A 36 -10.06 -6.29 6.07
C PRO A 36 -9.60 -7.59 6.75
N GLY A 37 -9.71 -7.65 8.09
CA GLY A 37 -9.31 -8.81 8.88
C GLY A 37 -7.79 -9.04 8.94
N GLY A 38 -6.98 -7.98 8.85
CA GLY A 38 -5.52 -8.07 8.86
C GLY A 38 -4.93 -8.41 7.49
N PRO A 39 -3.96 -9.34 7.36
CA PRO A 39 -3.23 -9.60 6.11
C PRO A 39 -4.03 -10.42 5.09
N THR A 40 -5.33 -10.23 5.01
CA THR A 40 -6.19 -11.00 4.08
C THR A 40 -6.15 -10.40 2.69
N ALA A 41 -5.55 -11.12 1.74
CA ALA A 41 -5.50 -10.72 0.35
C ALA A 41 -6.89 -10.81 -0.30
N GLN A 42 -7.22 -9.80 -1.12
CA GLN A 42 -8.46 -9.74 -1.89
C GLN A 42 -8.16 -9.83 -3.39
N THR A 43 -9.13 -10.25 -4.19
CA THR A 43 -8.99 -10.15 -5.64
C THR A 43 -8.96 -8.69 -6.10
N PRO A 44 -8.34 -8.37 -7.25
CA PRO A 44 -8.38 -7.01 -7.81
C PRO A 44 -9.80 -6.47 -7.96
N ALA A 45 -10.73 -7.29 -8.44
CA ALA A 45 -12.15 -6.91 -8.58
C ALA A 45 -12.82 -6.60 -7.23
N LYS A 46 -12.47 -7.33 -6.17
CA LYS A 46 -12.99 -7.05 -4.83
C LYS A 46 -12.42 -5.74 -4.29
N TRP A 47 -11.12 -5.47 -4.50
CA TRP A 47 -10.51 -4.19 -4.15
C TRP A 47 -11.15 -3.02 -4.88
N GLU A 48 -11.33 -3.14 -6.20
CA GLU A 48 -12.00 -2.12 -7.01
C GLU A 48 -13.39 -1.79 -6.46
N LYS A 49 -14.17 -2.82 -6.10
CA LYS A 49 -15.49 -2.65 -5.51
C LYS A 49 -15.44 -1.95 -4.15
N LEU A 50 -14.60 -2.41 -3.22
CA LEU A 50 -14.52 -1.85 -1.86
C LEU A 50 -14.04 -0.40 -1.89
N ILE A 51 -12.96 -0.12 -2.62
CA ILE A 51 -12.41 1.23 -2.73
C ILE A 51 -13.37 2.13 -3.51
N GLY A 52 -14.01 1.64 -4.55
CA GLY A 52 -15.01 2.36 -5.32
C GLY A 52 -16.20 2.82 -4.48
N GLN A 53 -16.73 1.96 -3.62
CA GLN A 53 -17.82 2.30 -2.69
C GLN A 53 -17.41 3.42 -1.69
N ILE A 54 -16.18 3.35 -1.17
CA ILE A 54 -15.64 4.39 -0.28
C ILE A 54 -15.54 5.73 -1.03
N GLN A 55 -15.02 5.70 -2.26
CA GLN A 55 -14.89 6.90 -3.10
C GLN A 55 -16.26 7.52 -3.45
N GLU A 56 -17.23 6.69 -3.81
CA GLU A 56 -18.59 7.14 -4.14
C GLU A 56 -19.21 7.90 -2.98
N VAL A 57 -19.15 7.35 -1.77
CA VAL A 57 -19.68 8.03 -0.55
C VAL A 57 -18.89 9.30 -0.27
N SER A 58 -17.55 9.25 -0.35
CA SER A 58 -16.71 10.43 -0.07
C SER A 58 -16.99 11.58 -1.03
N MET A 59 -17.07 11.30 -2.32
CA MET A 59 -17.37 12.31 -3.34
C MET A 59 -18.78 12.87 -3.20
N LYS A 60 -19.76 12.03 -2.88
CA LYS A 60 -21.14 12.44 -2.70
C LYS A 60 -21.33 13.32 -1.46
N GLU A 61 -20.74 12.93 -0.33
CA GLU A 61 -21.04 13.54 0.99
C GLU A 61 -20.11 14.71 1.32
N ILE A 62 -18.88 14.71 0.84
CA ILE A 62 -17.89 15.75 1.15
C ILE A 62 -17.20 16.39 -0.07
N GLY A 63 -17.38 15.81 -1.28
CA GLY A 63 -16.79 16.34 -2.52
C GLY A 63 -15.28 16.17 -2.65
N ILE A 64 -14.65 15.39 -1.78
CA ILE A 64 -13.21 15.15 -1.76
C ILE A 64 -12.97 13.63 -1.78
N PRO A 65 -12.09 13.10 -2.67
CA PRO A 65 -11.80 11.68 -2.68
C PRO A 65 -11.11 11.23 -1.40
N CYS A 66 -11.50 10.05 -0.90
CA CYS A 66 -10.83 9.42 0.23
C CYS A 66 -9.53 8.75 -0.24
N ILE A 67 -8.42 8.96 0.47
CA ILE A 67 -7.15 8.31 0.15
C ILE A 67 -7.16 6.89 0.74
N TYR A 68 -6.93 5.87 -0.11
CA TYR A 68 -6.82 4.49 0.33
C TYR A 68 -5.39 4.00 0.20
N GLY A 69 -4.84 3.42 1.27
CA GLY A 69 -3.47 2.92 1.30
C GLY A 69 -3.36 1.46 1.73
N LEU A 70 -2.39 0.76 1.15
CA LEU A 70 -2.02 -0.62 1.50
C LEU A 70 -0.53 -0.71 1.83
N ASP A 71 -0.20 -1.62 2.74
CA ASP A 71 1.16 -1.94 3.17
C ASP A 71 1.83 -2.90 2.18
N GLN A 72 2.33 -2.38 1.06
CA GLN A 72 2.95 -3.18 0.00
C GLN A 72 4.47 -3.25 0.17
N ASN A 73 4.94 -3.87 1.25
CA ASN A 73 6.35 -3.84 1.64
C ASN A 73 7.29 -4.60 0.71
N HIS A 74 6.88 -5.77 0.20
CA HIS A 74 7.71 -6.62 -0.66
C HIS A 74 6.91 -7.25 -1.80
N GLY A 75 6.18 -6.43 -2.52
CA GLY A 75 5.26 -6.82 -3.59
C GLY A 75 3.82 -6.54 -3.24
N THR A 76 2.89 -7.02 -4.04
CA THR A 76 1.46 -6.75 -3.90
C THR A 76 0.80 -7.74 -2.94
N THR A 77 1.22 -7.69 -1.68
CA THR A 77 0.93 -8.70 -0.64
C THR A 77 -0.56 -8.83 -0.30
N TYR A 78 -1.34 -7.79 -0.48
CA TYR A 78 -2.77 -7.78 -0.16
C TYR A 78 -3.70 -8.03 -1.35
N THR A 79 -3.12 -8.37 -2.52
CA THR A 79 -3.89 -8.63 -3.74
C THR A 79 -3.62 -10.04 -4.24
N LEU A 80 -4.66 -10.86 -4.36
CA LEU A 80 -4.55 -12.22 -4.89
C LEU A 80 -4.07 -12.20 -6.35
N GLY A 81 -3.05 -13.01 -6.63
CA GLY A 81 -2.40 -13.06 -7.94
C GLY A 81 -1.29 -12.03 -8.13
N GLY A 82 -1.06 -11.16 -7.16
CA GLY A 82 0.06 -10.23 -7.17
C GLY A 82 1.41 -10.91 -6.96
N VAL A 83 2.47 -10.30 -7.48
CA VAL A 83 3.84 -10.80 -7.33
C VAL A 83 4.36 -10.49 -5.93
N LEU A 84 4.98 -11.48 -5.30
CA LEU A 84 5.72 -11.32 -4.05
C LEU A 84 7.22 -11.31 -4.36
N PHE A 85 7.90 -10.33 -3.78
CA PHE A 85 9.36 -10.20 -3.84
C PHE A 85 10.00 -10.63 -2.52
N PRO A 86 11.32 -10.89 -2.49
CA PRO A 86 12.04 -11.03 -1.23
C PRO A 86 11.87 -9.79 -0.35
N GLN A 87 11.95 -10.00 0.97
CA GLN A 87 11.94 -8.90 1.94
C GLN A 87 13.09 -7.91 1.65
N ASN A 88 12.91 -6.64 2.02
CA ASN A 88 13.85 -5.57 1.67
C ASN A 88 15.28 -5.82 2.18
N ILE A 89 15.45 -6.50 3.30
CA ILE A 89 16.78 -6.88 3.78
C ILE A 89 17.54 -7.77 2.78
N ASN A 90 16.84 -8.68 2.09
CA ASN A 90 17.45 -9.52 1.05
C ASN A 90 17.74 -8.71 -0.22
N VAL A 91 16.87 -7.74 -0.55
CA VAL A 91 17.12 -6.83 -1.67
C VAL A 91 18.34 -5.95 -1.36
N GLY A 92 18.47 -5.45 -0.13
CA GLY A 92 19.63 -4.71 0.37
C GLY A 92 20.92 -5.52 0.26
N ALA A 93 20.90 -6.79 0.67
CA ALA A 93 22.04 -7.71 0.59
C ALA A 93 22.51 -7.98 -0.84
N SER A 94 21.68 -7.71 -1.84
CA SER A 94 22.11 -7.81 -3.26
C SER A 94 23.03 -6.66 -3.69
N PHE A 95 23.06 -5.55 -2.95
CA PHE A 95 23.74 -4.30 -3.35
C PHE A 95 23.37 -3.81 -4.75
N ASN A 96 22.18 -4.16 -5.23
CA ASN A 96 21.72 -3.80 -6.57
C ASN A 96 20.45 -2.91 -6.52
N PRO A 97 20.61 -1.58 -6.60
CA PRO A 97 19.50 -0.65 -6.53
C PRO A 97 18.45 -0.80 -7.65
N THR A 98 18.88 -1.35 -8.80
CA THR A 98 17.98 -1.60 -9.93
C THR A 98 16.92 -2.63 -9.57
N LEU A 99 17.24 -3.62 -8.73
CA LEU A 99 16.27 -4.61 -8.26
C LEU A 99 15.20 -3.98 -7.37
N ALA A 100 15.60 -3.09 -6.45
CA ALA A 100 14.66 -2.34 -5.61
C ALA A 100 13.67 -1.52 -6.47
N ARG A 101 14.21 -0.80 -7.46
CA ARG A 101 13.39 -0.04 -8.40
C ARG A 101 12.43 -0.92 -9.18
N ARG A 102 12.92 -2.00 -9.78
CA ARG A 102 12.11 -2.89 -10.63
C ARG A 102 11.00 -3.59 -9.85
N ALA A 103 11.29 -4.06 -8.64
CA ALA A 103 10.28 -4.62 -7.75
C ALA A 103 9.17 -3.60 -7.43
N ALA A 104 9.55 -2.35 -7.13
CA ALA A 104 8.59 -1.29 -6.85
C ALA A 104 7.75 -0.90 -8.08
N GLU A 105 8.31 -0.88 -9.29
CA GLU A 105 7.56 -0.64 -10.53
C GLU A 105 6.46 -1.68 -10.75
N ILE A 106 6.77 -2.97 -10.53
CA ILE A 106 5.80 -4.05 -10.67
C ILE A 106 4.74 -3.95 -9.57
N THR A 107 5.18 -3.75 -8.32
CA THR A 107 4.25 -3.56 -7.19
C THR A 107 3.31 -2.39 -7.41
N ALA A 108 3.82 -1.26 -7.91
CA ALA A 108 2.99 -0.09 -8.21
C ALA A 108 1.93 -0.39 -9.28
N TYR A 109 2.33 -1.05 -10.36
CA TYR A 109 1.44 -1.43 -11.44
C TYR A 109 0.28 -2.31 -10.93
N GLU A 110 0.60 -3.36 -10.17
CA GLU A 110 -0.39 -4.31 -9.64
C GLU A 110 -1.28 -3.67 -8.56
N THR A 111 -0.70 -2.87 -7.66
CA THR A 111 -1.45 -2.13 -6.63
C THR A 111 -2.43 -1.14 -7.27
N ARG A 112 -1.99 -0.46 -8.34
CA ARG A 112 -2.85 0.45 -9.10
C ARG A 112 -3.96 -0.29 -9.84
N ALA A 113 -3.67 -1.47 -10.35
CA ALA A 113 -4.67 -2.34 -10.99
C ALA A 113 -5.76 -2.80 -10.00
N ALA A 114 -5.43 -2.88 -8.71
CA ALA A 114 -6.38 -3.11 -7.63
C ALA A 114 -7.10 -1.83 -7.14
N ASN A 115 -7.00 -0.73 -7.89
CA ASN A 115 -7.59 0.58 -7.58
C ASN A 115 -7.02 1.27 -6.32
N CYS A 116 -5.92 0.79 -5.76
CA CYS A 116 -5.27 1.43 -4.61
C CYS A 116 -4.23 2.45 -5.06
N PRO A 117 -4.36 3.74 -4.65
CA PRO A 117 -3.47 4.79 -5.13
C PRO A 117 -2.23 5.03 -4.29
N TRP A 118 -2.09 4.39 -3.12
CA TRP A 118 -1.09 4.73 -2.12
C TRP A 118 -0.53 3.50 -1.40
N THR A 119 0.76 3.55 -1.07
CA THR A 119 1.43 2.58 -0.20
C THR A 119 2.23 3.29 0.90
N TYR A 120 2.43 2.60 2.03
CA TYR A 120 3.25 3.07 3.17
C TYR A 120 4.72 2.66 3.05
N SER A 121 5.13 2.11 1.91
CA SER A 121 6.50 1.72 1.61
C SER A 121 7.21 2.83 0.80
N PRO A 122 8.54 2.91 0.86
CA PRO A 122 9.47 1.98 1.51
C PRO A 122 9.66 2.22 3.00
N ASN A 123 9.95 1.15 3.75
CA ASN A 123 10.55 1.28 5.06
C ASN A 123 12.06 1.48 4.92
N VAL A 124 12.57 2.57 5.47
CA VAL A 124 13.99 2.95 5.39
C VAL A 124 14.61 3.18 6.77
N ASP A 125 14.06 2.51 7.78
CA ASP A 125 14.63 2.47 9.11
C ASP A 125 15.97 1.73 9.12
N LEU A 126 16.82 2.02 10.10
CA LEU A 126 18.11 1.35 10.22
C LEU A 126 18.00 0.12 11.14
N THR A 127 18.26 -1.03 10.59
CA THR A 127 18.23 -2.32 11.29
C THR A 127 19.50 -2.53 12.12
N ARG A 128 19.62 -1.86 13.25
CA ARG A 128 20.80 -1.98 14.15
C ARG A 128 20.65 -3.01 15.25
N ASP A 129 19.41 -3.32 15.61
CA ASP A 129 19.11 -4.32 16.63
C ASP A 129 18.33 -5.48 16.04
N PRO A 130 18.91 -6.70 15.98
CA PRO A 130 18.25 -7.86 15.38
C PRO A 130 17.03 -8.35 16.19
N ARG A 131 16.82 -7.85 17.41
CA ARG A 131 15.62 -8.16 18.22
C ARG A 131 14.40 -7.37 17.78
N TRP A 132 14.57 -6.31 16.98
CA TRP A 132 13.46 -5.54 16.47
C TRP A 132 12.61 -6.37 15.51
N SER A 133 11.29 -6.41 15.77
CA SER A 133 10.34 -7.29 15.09
C SER A 133 10.13 -7.00 13.59
N ARG A 134 10.61 -5.85 13.08
CA ARG A 134 10.47 -5.42 11.69
C ARG A 134 11.81 -5.33 10.95
N VAL A 135 12.81 -6.02 11.44
CA VAL A 135 14.18 -6.01 10.91
C VAL A 135 14.27 -6.34 9.43
N TRP A 136 13.40 -7.22 8.93
CA TRP A 136 13.41 -7.67 7.53
C TRP A 136 12.78 -6.68 6.55
N GLU A 137 12.04 -5.67 7.02
CA GLU A 137 11.36 -4.71 6.16
C GLU A 137 12.29 -3.63 5.60
N ASN A 138 13.52 -3.54 6.09
CA ASN A 138 14.50 -2.51 5.78
C ASN A 138 15.68 -3.09 5.00
N TYR A 139 16.52 -2.21 4.43
CA TYR A 139 17.66 -2.63 3.60
C TYR A 139 18.92 -2.97 4.39
N GLY A 140 18.88 -2.97 5.72
CA GLY A 140 20.00 -3.30 6.60
C GLY A 140 20.39 -2.18 7.55
N GLU A 141 21.58 -2.28 8.16
CA GLU A 141 22.06 -1.35 9.19
C GLU A 141 22.81 -0.12 8.63
N ASP A 142 23.25 -0.19 7.37
CA ASP A 142 24.02 0.88 6.73
C ASP A 142 23.10 1.96 6.19
N PRO A 143 23.24 3.24 6.64
CA PRO A 143 22.40 4.34 6.19
C PRO A 143 22.56 4.67 4.71
N LEU A 144 23.76 4.46 4.13
CA LEU A 144 23.98 4.70 2.70
C LEU A 144 23.24 3.69 1.84
N VAL A 145 23.26 2.40 2.21
CA VAL A 145 22.52 1.36 1.53
C VAL A 145 21.02 1.64 1.60
N ASN A 146 20.49 1.96 2.79
CA ASN A 146 19.09 2.33 2.96
C ASN A 146 18.70 3.54 2.10
N ALA A 147 19.51 4.58 2.08
CA ALA A 147 19.24 5.78 1.28
C ALA A 147 19.20 5.48 -0.23
N ILE A 148 20.19 4.74 -0.74
CA ILE A 148 20.29 4.40 -2.17
C ILE A 148 19.13 3.51 -2.60
N MET A 149 18.85 2.44 -1.84
CA MET A 149 17.77 1.50 -2.14
C MET A 149 16.40 2.16 -2.02
N GLY A 150 16.16 2.91 -0.92
CA GLY A 150 14.91 3.61 -0.68
C GLY A 150 14.57 4.62 -1.77
N VAL A 151 15.56 5.43 -2.23
CA VAL A 151 15.36 6.34 -3.36
C VAL A 151 14.93 5.61 -4.62
N GLN A 152 15.52 4.46 -4.93
CA GLN A 152 15.15 3.69 -6.10
C GLN A 152 13.77 3.05 -5.96
N GLN A 153 13.41 2.60 -4.77
CA GLN A 153 12.07 2.08 -4.52
C GLN A 153 11.00 3.18 -4.66
N VAL A 154 11.22 4.38 -4.12
CA VAL A 154 10.34 5.54 -4.30
C VAL A 154 10.17 5.88 -5.79
N LYS A 155 11.27 5.92 -6.56
CA LYS A 155 11.21 6.15 -8.02
C LYS A 155 10.44 5.05 -8.75
N GLY A 156 10.54 3.82 -8.29
CA GLY A 156 9.77 2.71 -8.83
C GLY A 156 8.27 2.89 -8.58
N PHE A 157 7.87 3.28 -7.37
CA PHE A 157 6.47 3.51 -7.03
C PHE A 157 5.89 4.74 -7.74
N GLN A 158 6.56 5.89 -7.65
CA GLN A 158 6.03 7.18 -8.11
C GLN A 158 6.40 7.53 -9.56
N GLY A 159 7.43 6.89 -10.12
CA GLY A 159 8.06 7.29 -11.38
C GLY A 159 9.11 8.39 -11.17
N ASP A 160 9.73 8.83 -12.26
CA ASP A 160 10.83 9.81 -12.22
C ASP A 160 10.35 11.27 -12.15
N ASN A 161 9.08 11.53 -12.38
CA ASN A 161 8.54 12.90 -12.31
C ASN A 161 7.88 13.15 -10.95
N PRO A 162 8.50 13.91 -10.04
CA PRO A 162 7.98 14.15 -8.69
C PRO A 162 6.65 14.95 -8.69
N ASN A 163 6.34 15.64 -9.78
CA ASN A 163 5.15 16.49 -9.90
C ASN A 163 3.96 15.75 -10.53
N LYS A 164 4.13 14.50 -10.97
CA LYS A 164 3.09 13.75 -11.66
C LYS A 164 3.20 12.26 -11.42
N ILE A 165 2.26 11.71 -10.67
CA ILE A 165 2.11 10.26 -10.55
C ILE A 165 1.48 9.74 -11.84
N GLY A 166 2.18 8.84 -12.52
CA GLY A 166 1.74 8.24 -13.78
C GLY A 166 0.57 7.27 -13.59
N ARG A 167 -0.03 6.86 -14.71
CA ARG A 167 -1.19 5.94 -14.72
C ARG A 167 -0.91 4.60 -14.01
N HIS A 168 0.33 4.14 -14.03
CA HIS A 168 0.76 2.87 -13.46
C HIS A 168 1.58 3.03 -12.18
N ASN A 169 1.60 4.24 -11.63
CA ASN A 169 2.32 4.58 -10.42
C ASN A 169 1.38 4.80 -9.25
N ILE A 170 1.92 4.73 -8.04
CA ILE A 170 1.20 5.00 -6.79
C ILE A 170 1.98 6.01 -5.96
N ALA A 171 1.30 6.72 -5.06
CA ALA A 171 1.94 7.54 -4.04
C ALA A 171 2.63 6.64 -3.00
N THR A 172 3.69 7.16 -2.38
CA THR A 172 4.41 6.51 -1.28
C THR A 172 4.57 7.48 -0.10
N SER A 173 4.74 6.94 1.10
CA SER A 173 5.04 7.72 2.31
C SER A 173 5.99 6.96 3.22
#